data_9182136e4732fe52ec0347cc2e412e92
#
_entry.id   9182136e4732fe52ec0347cc2e412e92
#
_cell.length_a   1.000
_cell.length_b   1.000
_cell.length_c   1.000
_cell.angle_alpha   90.00
_cell.angle_beta   90.00
_cell.angle_gamma   90.00
#
_symmetry.space_group_name_H-M   'P 1'
#
loop_
_entity.id
_entity.type
_entity.pdbx_description
1 polymer ?
#
loop_
_entity_poly.entity_id
_entity_poly.type
_entity_poly.pdbx_seq_one_letter_code
_entity_poly.pdbx_strand_id
1 'polypeptide(L)'
;ISANYIQSHSITSHTIIENHPDVIPKAQAWASEKPNVTIVTGSWYDVKNELSTYDGLFYDTWGDDNMDQFSSSLSSLIKAGGVVTWWNMYSEENNYYNIPNVTYNQHSVTPPPNSYFNHTTYYLPKCQL
;
A
#
# COMPACT_ATOMS: atom_id res chain seq x y z
N ILE A 1 -1.61 5.11 -10.16
CA ILE A 1 -3.01 5.49 -9.85
C ILE A 1 -3.16 5.77 -8.37
N SER A 2 -2.82 4.83 -7.48
CA SER A 2 -2.93 4.96 -6.02
C SER A 2 -2.19 6.19 -5.48
N ALA A 3 -0.95 6.44 -5.92
CA ALA A 3 -0.16 7.58 -5.50
C ALA A 3 -0.83 8.94 -5.80
N ASN A 4 -1.47 9.09 -6.98
CA ASN A 4 -2.22 10.30 -7.31
C ASN A 4 -3.45 10.47 -6.42
N TYR A 5 -4.15 9.38 -6.12
CA TYR A 5 -5.30 9.40 -5.25
C TYR A 5 -4.90 9.83 -3.82
N ILE A 6 -3.83 9.25 -3.28
CA ILE A 6 -3.31 9.63 -1.96
C ILE A 6 -2.93 11.12 -1.94
N GLN A 7 -2.25 11.62 -2.98
CA GLN A 7 -1.88 13.03 -3.11
C GLN A 7 -3.07 13.98 -3.26
N SER A 8 -4.24 13.51 -3.69
CA SER A 8 -5.44 14.34 -3.75
C SER A 8 -6.04 14.66 -2.37
N HIS A 9 -5.58 13.98 -1.33
CA HIS A 9 -5.93 14.27 0.05
C HIS A 9 -4.87 15.19 0.69
N SER A 10 -5.27 15.97 1.69
CA SER A 10 -4.37 16.91 2.39
C SER A 10 -3.42 16.16 3.33
N ILE A 11 -2.43 15.46 2.77
CA ILE A 11 -1.39 14.74 3.49
C ILE A 11 -0.13 15.59 3.65
N THR A 12 0.54 15.46 4.79
CA THR A 12 1.77 16.21 5.10
C THR A 12 2.99 15.61 4.39
N SER A 13 3.07 14.30 4.30
CA SER A 13 4.18 13.58 3.67
C SER A 13 3.70 12.30 2.99
N HIS A 14 4.41 11.88 1.95
CA HIS A 14 4.14 10.67 1.21
C HIS A 14 5.46 9.97 0.87
N THR A 15 5.73 8.85 1.51
CA THR A 15 6.88 8.00 1.18
C THR A 15 6.42 6.86 0.29
N ILE A 16 7.06 6.67 -0.85
CA ILE A 16 6.82 5.57 -1.78
C ILE A 16 8.09 4.74 -1.86
N ILE A 17 7.96 3.44 -1.65
CA ILE A 17 9.04 2.49 -1.80
C ILE A 17 8.85 1.77 -3.12
N GLU A 18 9.88 1.72 -3.95
CA GLU A 18 9.82 1.13 -5.28
C GLU A 18 11.14 0.41 -5.61
N ASN A 19 11.05 -0.83 -6.05
CA ASN A 19 12.21 -1.64 -6.38
C ASN A 19 12.35 -1.95 -7.87
N HIS A 20 11.31 -1.72 -8.68
CA HIS A 20 11.35 -2.08 -10.09
C HIS A 20 12.15 -1.04 -10.89
N PRO A 21 13.21 -1.42 -11.62
CA PRO A 21 14.12 -0.49 -12.28
C PRO A 21 13.44 0.40 -13.33
N ASP A 22 12.41 -0.10 -14.01
CA ASP A 22 11.69 0.68 -15.03
C ASP A 22 10.63 1.63 -14.42
N VAL A 23 10.23 1.39 -13.16
CA VAL A 23 9.25 2.22 -12.45
C VAL A 23 9.94 3.33 -11.67
N ILE A 24 11.09 3.08 -11.07
CA ILE A 24 11.85 4.05 -10.27
C ILE A 24 12.02 5.41 -10.99
N PRO A 25 12.52 5.49 -12.25
CA PRO A 25 12.69 6.78 -12.92
C PRO A 25 11.36 7.52 -13.12
N LYS A 26 10.27 6.81 -13.36
CA LYS A 26 8.94 7.38 -13.52
C LYS A 26 8.39 7.92 -12.20
N ALA A 27 8.60 7.18 -11.11
CA ALA A 27 8.22 7.60 -9.77
C ALA A 27 9.00 8.86 -9.35
N GLN A 28 10.31 8.89 -9.58
CA GLN A 28 11.16 10.04 -9.30
C GLN A 28 10.75 11.28 -10.11
N ALA A 29 10.51 11.13 -11.42
CA ALA A 29 10.02 12.22 -12.26
C ALA A 29 8.65 12.73 -11.78
N TRP A 30 7.73 11.85 -11.40
CA TRP A 30 6.44 12.23 -10.86
C TRP A 30 6.56 12.95 -9.51
N ALA A 31 7.51 12.55 -8.66
CA ALA A 31 7.73 13.14 -7.34
C ALA A 31 8.43 14.51 -7.42
N SER A 32 9.19 14.79 -8.48
CA SER A 32 10.05 15.98 -8.58
C SER A 32 9.30 17.32 -8.43
N GLU A 33 8.00 17.34 -8.75
CA GLU A 33 7.13 18.51 -8.63
C GLU A 33 6.32 18.52 -7.30
N LYS A 34 6.58 17.58 -6.39
CA LYS A 34 5.82 17.38 -5.15
C LYS A 34 6.73 17.42 -3.94
N PRO A 35 6.84 18.56 -3.25
CA PRO A 35 7.83 18.73 -2.16
C PRO A 35 7.58 17.81 -0.95
N ASN A 36 6.37 17.27 -0.82
CA ASN A 36 6.00 16.34 0.27
C ASN A 36 6.14 14.86 -0.12
N VAL A 37 6.71 14.54 -1.29
CA VAL A 37 6.88 13.15 -1.75
C VAL A 37 8.34 12.75 -1.69
N THR A 38 8.60 11.58 -1.10
CA THR A 38 9.93 10.94 -1.07
C THR A 38 9.85 9.58 -1.76
N ILE A 39 10.74 9.31 -2.70
CA ILE A 39 10.91 7.99 -3.30
C ILE A 39 12.10 7.30 -2.63
N VAL A 40 11.85 6.15 -2.01
CA VAL A 40 12.88 5.26 -1.47
C VAL A 40 13.04 4.10 -2.44
N THR A 41 14.25 3.92 -2.94
CA THR A 41 14.54 2.87 -3.94
C THR A 41 15.03 1.60 -3.25
N GLY A 42 14.38 0.49 -3.52
CA GLY A 42 14.70 -0.82 -2.93
C GLY A 42 13.46 -1.62 -2.57
N SER A 43 13.67 -2.86 -2.14
CA SER A 43 12.61 -3.65 -1.53
C SER A 43 12.23 -3.01 -0.18
N TRP A 44 10.93 -2.98 0.13
CA TRP A 44 10.45 -2.47 1.42
C TRP A 44 11.12 -3.19 2.60
N TYR A 45 11.38 -4.48 2.46
CA TYR A 45 11.99 -5.30 3.50
C TYR A 45 13.43 -4.89 3.79
N ASP A 46 14.20 -4.56 2.76
CA ASP A 46 15.60 -4.14 2.90
C ASP A 46 15.72 -2.74 3.51
N VAL A 47 14.82 -1.83 3.11
CA VAL A 47 14.86 -0.42 3.54
C VAL A 47 14.03 -0.14 4.81
N LYS A 48 13.26 -1.10 5.32
CA LYS A 48 12.31 -0.88 6.42
C LYS A 48 12.91 -0.26 7.68
N ASN A 49 14.20 -0.55 7.97
CA ASN A 49 14.88 -0.01 9.14
C ASN A 49 15.33 1.46 8.98
N GLU A 50 15.26 1.98 7.76
CA GLU A 50 15.58 3.37 7.43
C GLU A 50 14.32 4.24 7.37
N LEU A 51 13.15 3.62 7.44
CA LEU A 51 11.86 4.29 7.36
C LEU A 51 11.48 4.92 8.70
N SER A 52 10.71 6.00 8.63
CA SER A 52 10.01 6.57 9.78
C SER A 52 8.75 5.78 10.12
N THR A 53 8.05 6.18 11.18
CA THR A 53 6.69 5.71 11.45
C THR A 53 5.67 6.63 10.77
N TYR A 54 4.59 6.04 10.27
CA TYR A 54 3.56 6.70 9.46
C TYR A 54 2.19 6.65 10.12
N ASP A 55 1.32 7.58 9.77
CA ASP A 55 -0.09 7.60 10.18
C ASP A 55 -0.95 6.68 9.32
N GLY A 56 -0.51 6.37 8.11
CA GLY A 56 -1.17 5.48 7.17
C GLY A 56 -0.19 4.69 6.32
N LEU A 57 -0.53 3.44 6.01
CA LEU A 57 0.26 2.57 5.16
C LEU A 57 -0.66 1.84 4.18
N PHE A 58 -0.31 1.90 2.90
CA PHE A 58 -0.91 1.08 1.85
C PHE A 58 0.14 0.10 1.31
N TYR A 59 -0.09 -1.20 1.52
CA TYR A 59 0.78 -2.26 1.06
C TYR A 59 0.26 -2.84 -0.25
N ASP A 60 1.00 -2.62 -1.33
CA ASP A 60 0.62 -3.00 -2.70
C ASP A 60 1.84 -3.57 -3.42
N THR A 61 2.37 -4.68 -2.91
CA THR A 61 3.47 -5.40 -3.54
C THR A 61 2.93 -6.66 -4.23
N TRP A 62 3.59 -7.07 -5.28
CA TRP A 62 3.26 -8.29 -6.01
C TRP A 62 4.49 -9.18 -6.11
N GLY A 63 4.33 -10.45 -5.68
CA GLY A 63 5.41 -11.45 -5.79
C GLY A 63 6.63 -11.13 -4.93
N ASP A 64 6.44 -10.43 -3.81
CA ASP A 64 7.48 -10.14 -2.84
C ASP A 64 7.71 -11.36 -1.94
N ASP A 65 8.94 -11.87 -1.92
CA ASP A 65 9.34 -13.02 -1.09
C ASP A 65 9.22 -12.74 0.42
N ASN A 66 9.05 -11.48 0.82
CA ASN A 66 8.95 -11.06 2.21
C ASN A 66 7.52 -10.67 2.65
N MET A 67 6.51 -11.03 1.87
CA MET A 67 5.11 -10.71 2.18
C MET A 67 4.66 -11.26 3.53
N ASP A 68 5.17 -12.42 3.95
CA ASP A 68 4.89 -13.04 5.24
C ASP A 68 5.48 -12.25 6.43
N GLN A 69 6.49 -11.41 6.19
CA GLN A 69 7.13 -10.56 7.19
C GLN A 69 6.38 -9.22 7.42
N PHE A 70 5.39 -8.92 6.59
CA PHE A 70 4.69 -7.63 6.64
C PHE A 70 3.99 -7.40 7.99
N SER A 71 3.22 -8.38 8.45
CA SER A 71 2.49 -8.28 9.73
C SER A 71 3.42 -8.01 10.91
N SER A 72 4.55 -8.71 10.99
CA SER A 72 5.52 -8.56 12.09
C SER A 72 6.26 -7.21 12.06
N SER A 73 6.29 -6.53 10.91
CA SER A 73 6.97 -5.24 10.75
C SER A 73 6.06 -4.03 11.05
N LEU A 74 4.76 -4.22 11.20
CA LEU A 74 3.80 -3.11 11.31
C LEU A 74 4.08 -2.20 12.51
N SER A 75 4.42 -2.75 13.68
CA SER A 75 4.68 -1.96 14.89
C SER A 75 5.87 -0.99 14.75
N SER A 76 6.79 -1.25 13.82
CA SER A 76 7.92 -0.37 13.52
C SER A 76 7.63 0.66 12.43
N LEU A 77 6.56 0.47 11.66
CA LEU A 77 6.22 1.30 10.50
C LEU A 77 5.02 2.20 10.74
N ILE A 78 4.13 1.84 11.66
CA ILE A 78 2.88 2.56 11.93
C ILE A 78 2.85 3.09 13.35
N LYS A 79 2.43 4.35 13.48
CA LYS A 79 2.16 4.98 14.78
C LYS A 79 0.93 4.36 15.45
N ALA A 80 0.86 4.44 16.77
CA ALA A 80 -0.35 4.08 17.51
C ALA A 80 -1.56 4.89 16.98
N GLY A 81 -2.66 4.20 16.68
CA GLY A 81 -3.85 4.77 16.04
C GLY A 81 -3.75 4.91 14.52
N GLY A 82 -2.62 4.58 13.92
CA GLY A 82 -2.44 4.62 12.47
C GLY A 82 -3.24 3.53 11.74
N VAL A 83 -3.44 3.72 10.44
CA VAL A 83 -4.27 2.86 9.60
C VAL A 83 -3.42 2.11 8.58
N VAL A 84 -3.64 0.82 8.49
CA VAL A 84 -3.03 -0.06 7.49
C VAL A 84 -4.09 -0.61 6.56
N THR A 85 -3.79 -0.60 5.29
CA THR A 85 -4.59 -1.25 4.26
C THR A 85 -3.67 -1.90 3.23
N TRP A 86 -4.21 -2.84 2.47
CA TRP A 86 -3.45 -3.51 1.40
C TRP A 86 -4.35 -3.87 0.24
N TRP A 87 -3.74 -4.17 -0.89
CA TRP A 87 -4.47 -4.67 -2.03
C TRP A 87 -4.96 -6.10 -1.75
N ASN A 88 -6.29 -6.24 -1.62
CA ASN A 88 -6.94 -7.54 -1.54
C ASN A 88 -7.51 -7.91 -2.92
N MET A 89 -6.84 -8.80 -3.63
CA MET A 89 -7.22 -9.22 -4.98
C MET A 89 -8.43 -10.15 -5.04
N TYR A 90 -8.94 -10.59 -3.88
CA TYR A 90 -10.03 -11.55 -3.79
C TYR A 90 -11.39 -10.87 -3.70
N SER A 91 -12.42 -11.58 -4.19
CA SER A 91 -13.82 -11.18 -4.06
C SER A 91 -14.43 -11.57 -2.72
N GLU A 92 -13.63 -11.86 -1.74
CA GLU A 92 -13.99 -12.26 -0.37
C GLU A 92 -13.05 -11.63 0.65
N GLU A 93 -13.45 -11.66 1.92
CA GLU A 93 -12.58 -11.26 3.02
C GLU A 93 -11.40 -12.22 3.12
N ASN A 94 -10.19 -11.68 3.00
CA ASN A 94 -8.97 -12.48 3.07
C ASN A 94 -7.89 -11.75 3.87
N ASN A 95 -7.57 -12.30 5.02
CA ASN A 95 -6.48 -11.81 5.87
C ASN A 95 -5.20 -12.63 5.66
N TYR A 96 -4.69 -12.62 4.44
CA TYR A 96 -3.49 -13.37 4.04
C TYR A 96 -2.28 -13.07 4.93
N TYR A 97 -2.15 -11.81 5.39
CA TYR A 97 -1.00 -11.37 6.19
C TYR A 97 -1.18 -11.60 7.70
N ASN A 98 -2.27 -12.24 8.14
CA ASN A 98 -2.58 -12.48 9.56
C ASN A 98 -2.50 -11.20 10.43
N ILE A 99 -2.94 -10.07 9.89
CA ILE A 99 -2.99 -8.80 10.62
C ILE A 99 -4.15 -8.83 11.61
N PRO A 100 -3.95 -8.48 12.88
CA PRO A 100 -5.02 -8.49 13.87
C PRO A 100 -6.04 -7.36 13.62
N ASN A 101 -7.28 -7.56 14.09
CA ASN A 101 -8.33 -6.54 14.11
C ASN A 101 -8.67 -5.94 12.73
N VAL A 102 -8.57 -6.75 11.67
CA VAL A 102 -8.94 -6.34 10.32
C VAL A 102 -10.46 -6.26 10.19
N THR A 103 -10.92 -5.18 9.60
CA THR A 103 -12.29 -5.01 9.11
C THR A 103 -12.28 -4.89 7.59
N TYR A 104 -13.38 -5.25 6.94
CA TYR A 104 -13.47 -5.19 5.48
C TYR A 104 -14.64 -4.30 5.07
N ASN A 105 -14.37 -3.41 4.11
CA ASN A 105 -15.40 -2.65 3.43
C ASN A 105 -15.72 -3.30 2.09
N GLN A 106 -16.95 -3.69 1.89
CA GLN A 106 -17.41 -4.27 0.62
C GLN A 106 -17.70 -3.15 -0.38
N HIS A 107 -17.18 -3.32 -1.58
CA HIS A 107 -17.42 -2.41 -2.70
C HIS A 107 -17.88 -3.17 -3.94
N SER A 108 -18.97 -2.71 -4.53
CA SER A 108 -19.44 -3.20 -5.83
C SER A 108 -18.83 -2.34 -6.94
N VAL A 109 -18.32 -3.00 -7.97
CA VAL A 109 -17.68 -2.36 -9.11
C VAL A 109 -18.19 -2.98 -10.41
N THR A 110 -18.10 -2.22 -11.49
CA THR A 110 -18.32 -2.75 -12.84
C THR A 110 -16.95 -2.85 -13.53
N PRO A 111 -16.40 -4.05 -13.72
CA PRO A 111 -15.12 -4.19 -14.38
C PRO A 111 -15.20 -3.74 -15.84
N PRO A 112 -14.15 -3.11 -16.39
CA PRO A 112 -14.10 -2.80 -17.80
C PRO A 112 -14.23 -4.07 -18.68
N PRO A 113 -14.81 -3.96 -19.88
CA PRO A 113 -14.84 -5.08 -20.81
C PRO A 113 -13.44 -5.66 -21.06
N ASN A 114 -13.30 -6.97 -21.04
CA ASN A 114 -12.03 -7.68 -21.23
C ASN A 114 -10.96 -7.38 -20.16
N SER A 115 -11.38 -6.92 -18.97
CA SER A 115 -10.46 -6.74 -17.84
C SER A 115 -9.97 -8.09 -17.32
N TYR A 116 -8.70 -8.16 -16.94
CA TYR A 116 -8.15 -9.29 -16.18
C TYR A 116 -8.87 -9.45 -14.83
N PHE A 117 -9.16 -8.34 -14.17
CA PHE A 117 -9.93 -8.30 -12.94
C PHE A 117 -11.42 -8.23 -13.29
N ASN A 118 -12.12 -9.34 -13.16
CA ASN A 118 -13.52 -9.50 -13.56
C ASN A 118 -14.50 -9.65 -12.40
N HIS A 119 -14.04 -9.54 -11.17
CA HIS A 119 -14.92 -9.53 -10.00
C HIS A 119 -15.77 -8.27 -9.95
N THR A 120 -17.03 -8.43 -9.58
CA THR A 120 -17.98 -7.32 -9.40
C THR A 120 -18.05 -6.83 -7.95
N THR A 121 -17.39 -7.52 -7.06
CA THR A 121 -17.34 -7.20 -5.63
C THR A 121 -15.91 -7.36 -5.12
N TYR A 122 -15.46 -6.36 -4.36
CA TYR A 122 -14.17 -6.38 -3.67
C TYR A 122 -14.34 -6.04 -2.21
N TYR A 123 -13.51 -6.64 -1.37
CA TYR A 123 -13.44 -6.39 0.06
C TYR A 123 -12.13 -5.68 0.38
N LEU A 124 -12.22 -4.40 0.76
CA LEU A 124 -11.05 -3.60 1.08
C LEU A 124 -10.73 -3.71 2.56
N PRO A 125 -9.55 -4.28 2.91
CA PRO A 125 -9.15 -4.44 4.28
C PRO A 125 -8.75 -3.12 4.91
N LYS A 126 -9.06 -2.98 6.18
CA LYS A 126 -8.61 -1.88 7.03
C LYS A 126 -8.28 -2.41 8.42
N CYS A 127 -7.10 -2.08 8.90
CA CYS A 127 -6.69 -2.30 10.28
C CYS A 127 -6.29 -0.96 10.91
N GLN A 128 -6.72 -0.72 12.14
CA GLN A 128 -6.27 0.40 12.96
C GLN A 128 -5.47 -0.15 14.14
N LEU A 129 -4.24 0.30 14.28
CA LEU A 129 -3.28 -0.15 15.29
C LEU A 129 -3.24 0.76 16.52
#